data_989f944295dc7d45fd0e457693e38308
#
_entry.id   989f944295dc7d45fd0e457693e38308
#
_cell.length_a   1.000
_cell.length_b   1.000
_cell.length_c   1.000
_cell.angle_alpha   90.00
_cell.angle_beta   90.00
_cell.angle_gamma   90.00
#
_symmetry.space_group_name_H-M   'P 1'
#
loop_
_entity.id
_entity.type
_entity.pdbx_description
1 polymer ?
#
loop_
_entity_poly.entity_id
_entity_poly.type
_entity_poly.pdbx_seq_one_letter_code
_entity_poly.pdbx_strand_id
1 'polypeptide(L)'
;YWILLSVVLLCSFGLAMIYSSSNSLEMTIRQGIYFLAGLIGMLILAFSNHRKMEVFYLHSFWPVLLLLFFVLLFPSENSETKRWIDLGLFTFQPSELMRFILPISAASFLTRNLETKIKDMWLVIILTFFCFYLVAIQPDLGTSLIILLAGLLPCLLYTSPSPRDED
;
A
#
# COMPACT_ATOMS: atom_id res chain seq x y z
N TYR A 1 19.20 -3.37 -11.12
CA TYR A 1 19.45 -2.22 -12.01
C TYR A 1 18.31 -2.04 -13.03
N TRP A 2 17.78 -3.10 -13.64
CA TRP A 2 16.73 -3.04 -14.66
C TRP A 2 15.43 -2.39 -14.14
N ILE A 3 15.02 -2.70 -12.90
CA ILE A 3 13.83 -2.12 -12.27
C ILE A 3 13.99 -0.59 -12.13
N LEU A 4 15.14 -0.14 -11.62
CA LEU A 4 15.42 1.31 -11.49
C LEU A 4 15.37 2.02 -12.84
N LEU A 5 16.00 1.42 -13.86
CA LEU A 5 16.00 1.96 -15.21
C LEU A 5 14.57 2.07 -15.76
N SER A 6 13.77 1.02 -15.61
CA SER A 6 12.36 1.01 -16.04
C SER A 6 11.53 2.09 -15.34
N VAL A 7 11.70 2.25 -14.03
CA VAL A 7 11.00 3.30 -13.27
C VAL A 7 11.37 4.68 -13.76
N VAL A 8 12.68 4.96 -13.94
CA VAL A 8 13.14 6.27 -14.42
C VAL A 8 12.63 6.56 -15.82
N LEU A 9 12.69 5.58 -16.73
CA LEU A 9 12.18 5.75 -18.10
C LEU A 9 10.67 6.02 -18.14
N LEU A 10 9.88 5.22 -17.41
CA LEU A 10 8.43 5.40 -17.38
C LEU A 10 8.02 6.74 -16.76
N CYS A 11 8.67 7.15 -15.68
CA CYS A 11 8.37 8.42 -15.05
C CYS A 11 8.82 9.62 -15.90
N SER A 12 9.96 9.53 -16.56
CA SER A 12 10.42 10.57 -17.51
C SER A 12 9.46 10.74 -18.68
N PHE A 13 8.99 9.62 -19.22
CA PHE A 13 7.97 9.62 -20.27
C PHE A 13 6.65 10.22 -19.75
N GLY A 14 6.21 9.84 -18.55
CA GLY A 14 5.03 10.41 -17.90
C GLY A 14 5.12 11.93 -17.72
N LEU A 15 6.27 12.45 -17.28
CA LEU A 15 6.49 13.90 -17.15
C LEU A 15 6.42 14.61 -18.51
N ALA A 16 6.99 14.04 -19.56
CA ALA A 16 6.91 14.58 -20.90
C ALA A 16 5.46 14.64 -21.43
N MET A 17 4.67 13.59 -21.15
CA MET A 17 3.25 13.54 -21.52
C MET A 17 2.41 14.57 -20.75
N ILE A 18 2.67 14.76 -19.44
CA ILE A 18 2.00 15.78 -18.64
C ILE A 18 2.31 17.17 -19.18
N TYR A 19 3.57 17.46 -19.49
CA TYR A 19 3.96 18.75 -20.07
C TYR A 19 3.26 19.00 -21.42
N SER A 20 3.25 18.00 -22.29
CA SER A 20 2.62 18.10 -23.60
C SER A 20 1.10 18.30 -23.53
N SER A 21 0.44 17.67 -22.55
CA SER A 21 -1.02 17.72 -22.39
C SER A 21 -1.50 18.98 -21.68
N SER A 22 -0.83 19.38 -20.58
CA SER A 22 -1.25 20.53 -19.76
C SER A 22 -0.69 21.86 -20.22
N ASN A 23 0.40 21.84 -21.00
CA ASN A 23 1.19 23.02 -21.40
C ASN A 23 1.56 23.91 -20.19
N SER A 24 1.60 23.33 -18.97
CA SER A 24 1.84 23.99 -17.69
C SER A 24 3.14 23.49 -17.08
N LEU A 25 4.11 24.37 -16.99
CA LEU A 25 5.37 24.11 -16.29
C LEU A 25 5.16 23.84 -14.80
N GLU A 26 4.21 24.52 -14.18
CA GLU A 26 3.93 24.37 -12.74
C GLU A 26 3.48 22.95 -12.40
N MET A 27 2.53 22.39 -13.16
CA MET A 27 2.07 21.00 -12.96
C MET A 27 3.20 20.01 -13.18
N THR A 28 4.04 20.22 -14.21
CA THR A 28 5.16 19.34 -14.53
C THR A 28 6.22 19.36 -13.44
N ILE A 29 6.57 20.54 -12.91
CA ILE A 29 7.53 20.68 -11.82
C ILE A 29 6.99 20.00 -10.55
N ARG A 30 5.73 20.23 -10.20
CA ARG A 30 5.07 19.60 -9.04
C ARG A 30 5.14 18.08 -9.12
N GLN A 31 4.82 17.51 -10.27
CA GLN A 31 4.91 16.07 -10.51
C GLN A 31 6.35 15.55 -10.49
N GLY A 32 7.30 16.33 -10.99
CA GLY A 32 8.73 16.02 -10.91
C GLY A 32 9.24 15.94 -9.46
N ILE A 33 8.79 16.84 -8.59
CA ILE A 33 9.11 16.80 -7.15
C ILE A 33 8.58 15.52 -6.50
N TYR A 34 7.32 15.13 -6.79
CA TYR A 34 6.75 13.88 -6.28
C TYR A 34 7.48 12.65 -6.79
N PHE A 35 7.90 12.65 -8.05
CA PHE A 35 8.73 11.59 -8.61
C PHE A 35 10.07 11.48 -7.90
N LEU A 36 10.78 12.59 -7.68
CA LEU A 36 12.06 12.59 -6.96
C LEU A 36 11.88 12.11 -5.51
N ALA A 37 10.84 12.56 -4.81
CA ALA A 37 10.54 12.09 -3.46
C ALA A 37 10.26 10.58 -3.43
N GLY A 38 9.49 10.07 -4.38
CA GLY A 38 9.22 8.63 -4.53
C GLY A 38 10.48 7.82 -4.85
N LEU A 39 11.36 8.34 -5.71
CA LEU A 39 12.63 7.70 -6.06
C LEU A 39 13.56 7.60 -4.83
N ILE A 40 13.67 8.68 -4.06
CA ILE A 40 14.44 8.71 -2.81
C ILE A 40 13.86 7.68 -1.82
N GLY A 41 12.54 7.66 -1.63
CA GLY A 41 11.86 6.67 -0.78
C GLY A 41 12.14 5.24 -1.22
N MET A 42 12.06 4.95 -2.52
CA MET A 42 12.37 3.64 -3.10
C MET A 42 13.83 3.23 -2.79
N LEU A 43 14.79 4.13 -2.94
CA LEU A 43 16.20 3.86 -2.65
C LEU A 43 16.42 3.61 -1.14
N ILE A 44 15.81 4.40 -0.27
CA ILE A 44 15.89 4.19 1.19
C ILE A 44 15.36 2.79 1.55
N LEU A 45 14.20 2.41 1.00
CA LEU A 45 13.62 1.09 1.24
C LEU A 45 14.50 -0.04 0.68
N ALA A 46 15.08 0.13 -0.52
CA ALA A 46 15.94 -0.86 -1.15
C ALA A 46 17.23 -1.16 -0.34
N PHE A 47 17.76 -0.16 0.37
CA PHE A 47 18.95 -0.33 1.23
C PHE A 47 18.59 -0.59 2.70
N SER A 48 17.32 -0.66 3.06
CA SER A 48 16.88 -0.89 4.43
C SER A 48 16.98 -2.37 4.83
N ASN A 49 17.19 -2.61 6.12
CA ASN A 49 17.25 -3.97 6.67
C ASN A 49 15.84 -4.58 6.74
N HIS A 50 15.61 -5.66 5.99
CA HIS A 50 14.31 -6.35 5.88
C HIS A 50 13.70 -6.73 7.24
N ARG A 51 14.52 -7.19 8.21
CA ARG A 51 14.01 -7.56 9.56
C ARG A 51 13.45 -6.36 10.33
N LYS A 52 14.09 -5.20 10.22
CA LYS A 52 13.57 -3.96 10.85
C LYS A 52 12.31 -3.48 10.17
N MET A 53 12.26 -3.60 8.85
CA MET A 53 11.10 -3.25 8.04
C MET A 53 9.88 -4.11 8.39
N GLU A 54 10.08 -5.41 8.59
CA GLU A 54 9.03 -6.34 9.01
C GLU A 54 8.35 -5.90 10.31
N VAL A 55 9.14 -5.59 11.34
CA VAL A 55 8.62 -5.08 12.62
C VAL A 55 7.88 -3.75 12.44
N PHE A 56 8.44 -2.86 11.62
CA PHE A 56 7.83 -1.57 11.31
C PHE A 56 6.46 -1.74 10.66
N TYR A 57 6.32 -2.58 9.63
CA TYR A 57 5.04 -2.81 8.95
C TYR A 57 3.99 -3.42 9.87
N LEU A 58 4.38 -4.38 10.72
CA LEU A 58 3.46 -4.98 11.67
C LEU A 58 2.88 -3.94 12.66
N HIS A 59 3.72 -3.01 13.15
CA HIS A 59 3.25 -1.95 14.05
C HIS A 59 2.50 -0.84 13.30
N SER A 60 2.83 -0.59 12.03
CA SER A 60 2.18 0.44 11.21
C SER A 60 0.76 0.06 10.78
N PHE A 61 0.40 -1.22 10.84
CA PHE A 61 -0.94 -1.69 10.48
C PHE A 61 -2.05 -0.97 11.26
N TRP A 62 -1.93 -0.93 12.58
CA TRP A 62 -2.96 -0.33 13.44
C TRP A 62 -3.13 1.18 13.25
N PRO A 63 -2.07 2.01 13.22
CA PRO A 63 -2.20 3.43 12.90
C PRO A 63 -2.84 3.69 11.53
N VAL A 64 -2.48 2.91 10.51
CA VAL A 64 -3.06 3.10 9.17
C VAL A 64 -4.52 2.65 9.12
N LEU A 65 -4.87 1.59 9.84
CA LEU A 65 -6.26 1.17 9.99
C LEU A 65 -7.11 2.24 10.69
N LEU A 66 -6.57 2.87 11.75
CA LEU A 66 -7.22 3.99 12.43
C LEU A 66 -7.37 5.21 11.50
N LEU A 67 -6.35 5.53 10.69
CA LEU A 67 -6.44 6.60 9.69
C LEU A 67 -7.51 6.31 8.64
N LEU A 68 -7.61 5.07 8.19
CA LEU A 68 -8.63 4.64 7.23
C LEU A 68 -10.05 4.82 7.81
N PHE A 69 -10.22 4.49 9.07
CA PHE A 69 -11.49 4.68 9.79
C PHE A 69 -11.78 6.16 10.04
N PHE A 70 -10.76 6.94 10.39
CA PHE A 70 -10.89 8.39 10.63
C PHE A 70 -11.38 9.12 9.38
N VAL A 71 -10.80 8.84 8.22
CA VAL A 71 -11.23 9.47 6.95
C VAL A 71 -12.69 9.16 6.60
N LEU A 72 -13.18 7.99 6.99
CA LEU A 72 -14.59 7.64 6.78
C LEU A 72 -15.53 8.48 7.65
N LEU A 73 -15.10 8.79 8.89
CA LEU A 73 -15.89 9.57 9.85
C LEU A 73 -15.80 11.09 9.59
N PHE A 74 -14.64 11.57 9.17
CA PHE A 74 -14.35 13.01 8.96
C PHE A 74 -13.90 13.27 7.53
N PRO A 75 -14.83 13.19 6.56
CA PRO A 75 -14.50 13.47 5.17
C PRO A 75 -14.11 14.95 5.01
N SER A 76 -13.09 15.23 4.22
CA SER A 76 -12.70 16.60 3.87
C SER A 76 -13.82 17.27 3.07
N GLU A 77 -14.23 18.47 3.46
CA GLU A 77 -15.29 19.26 2.78
C GLU A 77 -14.92 19.62 1.33
N ASN A 78 -13.62 19.68 1.04
CA ASN A 78 -13.09 20.05 -0.28
C ASN A 78 -12.96 18.87 -1.26
N SER A 79 -13.25 17.64 -0.84
CA SER A 79 -13.17 16.46 -1.71
C SER A 79 -14.55 15.89 -2.00
N GLU A 80 -14.89 15.73 -3.27
CA GLU A 80 -16.11 15.05 -3.71
C GLU A 80 -16.20 13.59 -3.22
N THR A 81 -15.07 13.04 -2.77
CA THR A 81 -14.96 11.66 -2.30
C THR A 81 -14.37 11.60 -0.88
N LYS A 82 -15.05 10.87 0.00
CA LYS A 82 -14.69 10.66 1.43
C LYS A 82 -13.46 9.77 1.63
N ARG A 83 -12.38 9.97 0.89
CA ARG A 83 -11.21 9.08 0.87
C ARG A 83 -9.87 9.80 0.95
N TRP A 84 -9.86 11.14 0.84
CA TRP A 84 -8.66 11.95 0.81
C TRP A 84 -8.57 12.83 2.05
N ILE A 85 -7.36 12.90 2.62
CA ILE A 85 -6.98 13.88 3.63
C ILE A 85 -6.26 15.01 2.91
N ASP A 86 -6.81 16.21 2.96
CA ASP A 86 -6.15 17.41 2.44
C ASP A 86 -5.21 17.97 3.51
N LEU A 87 -3.92 17.97 3.22
CA LEU A 87 -2.86 18.52 4.07
C LEU A 87 -2.41 19.92 3.58
N GLY A 88 -3.16 20.50 2.65
CA GLY A 88 -2.90 21.82 2.07
C GLY A 88 -1.84 21.80 0.96
N LEU A 89 -0.67 21.23 1.20
CA LEU A 89 0.42 21.09 0.21
C LEU A 89 0.24 19.86 -0.69
N PHE A 90 -0.34 18.81 -0.17
CA PHE A 90 -0.63 17.56 -0.89
C PHE A 90 -1.82 16.85 -0.27
N THR A 91 -2.49 16.04 -1.06
CA THR A 91 -3.58 15.18 -0.61
C THR A 91 -3.02 13.78 -0.31
N PHE A 92 -3.48 13.20 0.77
CA PHE A 92 -3.05 11.88 1.25
C PHE A 92 -4.23 10.92 1.32
N GLN A 93 -4.05 9.69 0.81
CA GLN A 93 -5.06 8.65 0.84
C GLN A 93 -4.58 7.46 1.68
N PRO A 94 -5.18 7.19 2.86
CA PRO A 94 -4.76 6.09 3.72
C PRO A 94 -4.87 4.70 3.10
N SER A 95 -5.83 4.48 2.19
CA SER A 95 -5.99 3.21 1.48
C SER A 95 -4.79 2.87 0.59
N GLU A 96 -4.07 3.87 0.07
CA GLU A 96 -2.83 3.70 -0.68
C GLU A 96 -1.71 3.09 0.18
N LEU A 97 -1.64 3.45 1.47
CA LEU A 97 -0.72 2.80 2.41
C LEU A 97 -1.21 1.40 2.79
N MET A 98 -2.52 1.24 3.02
CA MET A 98 -3.07 -0.02 3.48
C MET A 98 -2.83 -1.15 2.48
N ARG A 99 -2.88 -0.90 1.18
CA ARG A 99 -2.63 -1.92 0.15
C ARG A 99 -1.22 -2.52 0.19
N PHE A 100 -0.24 -1.81 0.77
CA PHE A 100 1.13 -2.31 0.97
C PHE A 100 1.33 -2.87 2.38
N ILE A 101 0.82 -2.17 3.40
CA ILE A 101 1.02 -2.52 4.80
C ILE A 101 0.29 -3.81 5.16
N LEU A 102 -0.94 -4.00 4.71
CA LEU A 102 -1.73 -5.18 5.03
C LEU A 102 -1.07 -6.50 4.59
N PRO A 103 -0.68 -6.71 3.30
CA PRO A 103 -0.09 -7.98 2.90
C PRO A 103 1.27 -8.25 3.55
N ILE A 104 2.10 -7.22 3.78
CA ILE A 104 3.38 -7.38 4.44
C ILE A 104 3.19 -7.72 5.93
N SER A 105 2.26 -7.04 6.61
CA SER A 105 1.91 -7.33 8.01
C SER A 105 1.31 -8.72 8.17
N ALA A 106 0.44 -9.14 7.25
CA ALA A 106 -0.15 -10.47 7.23
C ALA A 106 0.92 -11.56 7.05
N ALA A 107 1.83 -11.38 6.08
CA ALA A 107 2.94 -12.29 5.87
C ALA A 107 3.84 -12.37 7.10
N SER A 108 4.22 -11.22 7.68
CA SER A 108 5.04 -11.15 8.88
C SER A 108 4.38 -11.82 10.09
N PHE A 109 3.08 -11.66 10.25
CA PHE A 109 2.32 -12.27 11.33
C PHE A 109 2.27 -13.80 11.20
N LEU A 110 2.01 -14.31 10.00
CA LEU A 110 1.96 -15.75 9.73
C LEU A 110 3.33 -16.42 9.86
N THR A 111 4.42 -15.76 9.43
CA THR A 111 5.77 -16.33 9.50
C THR A 111 6.38 -16.33 10.89
N ARG A 112 5.97 -15.44 11.79
CA ARG A 112 6.46 -15.40 13.17
C ARG A 112 5.98 -16.56 14.04
N ASN A 113 4.80 -17.04 13.78
CA ASN A 113 4.22 -18.17 14.51
C ASN A 113 4.66 -19.46 13.81
N LEU A 114 5.76 -20.08 14.29
CA LEU A 114 6.31 -21.34 13.74
C LEU A 114 5.27 -22.49 13.72
N GLU A 115 4.25 -22.42 14.56
CA GLU A 115 3.07 -23.27 14.53
C GLU A 115 1.86 -22.43 14.13
N THR A 116 1.76 -22.02 12.87
CA THR A 116 0.57 -21.29 12.38
C THR A 116 -0.67 -22.14 12.58
N LYS A 117 -1.47 -21.70 13.54
CA LYS A 117 -2.77 -22.33 13.81
C LYS A 117 -3.78 -21.78 12.78
N ILE A 118 -4.71 -22.62 12.40
CA ILE A 118 -5.85 -22.22 11.55
C ILE A 118 -6.51 -20.94 12.04
N LYS A 119 -6.48 -20.69 13.35
CA LYS A 119 -6.97 -19.44 13.98
C LYS A 119 -6.23 -18.18 13.51
N ASP A 120 -4.92 -18.26 13.30
CA ASP A 120 -4.11 -17.10 12.86
C ASP A 120 -4.44 -16.73 11.42
N MET A 121 -4.70 -17.72 10.59
CA MET A 121 -5.16 -17.51 9.21
C MET A 121 -6.56 -16.86 9.17
N TRP A 122 -7.48 -17.33 10.00
CA TRP A 122 -8.82 -16.73 10.11
C TRP A 122 -8.76 -15.28 10.56
N LEU A 123 -7.86 -14.95 11.49
CA LEU A 123 -7.66 -13.55 11.91
C LEU A 123 -7.21 -12.67 10.74
N VAL A 124 -6.23 -13.11 9.94
CA VAL A 124 -5.76 -12.37 8.77
C VAL A 124 -6.87 -12.21 7.74
N ILE A 125 -7.64 -13.26 7.48
CA ILE A 125 -8.78 -13.24 6.56
C ILE A 125 -9.83 -12.21 7.01
N ILE A 126 -10.22 -12.25 8.29
CA ILE A 126 -11.21 -11.32 8.86
C ILE A 126 -10.71 -9.87 8.76
N LEU A 127 -9.45 -9.61 9.12
CA LEU A 127 -8.87 -8.26 9.01
C LEU A 127 -8.79 -7.79 7.56
N THR A 128 -8.48 -8.68 6.63
CA THR A 128 -8.45 -8.36 5.19
C THR A 128 -9.84 -7.98 4.68
N PHE A 129 -10.88 -8.76 5.02
CA PHE A 129 -12.26 -8.43 4.65
C PHE A 129 -12.74 -7.14 5.32
N PHE A 130 -12.31 -6.87 6.55
CA PHE A 130 -12.64 -5.63 7.24
C PHE A 130 -12.01 -4.41 6.53
N CYS A 131 -10.73 -4.47 6.16
CA CYS A 131 -10.07 -3.42 5.39
C CYS A 131 -10.70 -3.23 4.00
N PHE A 132 -11.01 -4.35 3.32
CA PHE A 132 -11.75 -4.32 2.05
C PHE A 132 -13.08 -3.56 2.19
N TYR A 133 -13.87 -3.91 3.20
CA TYR A 133 -15.17 -3.30 3.43
C TYR A 133 -15.07 -1.79 3.71
N LEU A 134 -14.11 -1.36 4.55
CA LEU A 134 -13.88 0.05 4.85
C LEU A 134 -13.54 0.86 3.60
N VAL A 135 -12.74 0.31 2.69
CA VAL A 135 -12.36 1.00 1.44
C VAL A 135 -13.48 0.95 0.40
N ALA A 136 -14.24 -0.14 0.34
CA ALA A 136 -15.39 -0.26 -0.55
C ALA A 136 -16.49 0.76 -0.25
N ILE A 137 -16.72 1.10 1.04
CA ILE A 137 -17.65 2.16 1.45
C ILE A 137 -17.16 3.55 1.01
N GLN A 138 -15.85 3.74 0.81
CA GLN A 138 -15.26 5.00 0.32
C GLN A 138 -15.37 5.19 -1.21
N PRO A 139 -16.35 4.64 -1.88
CA PRO A 139 -16.55 4.29 -3.29
C PRO A 139 -15.24 4.13 -4.11
N ASP A 140 -14.33 3.31 -3.60
CA ASP A 140 -13.07 2.96 -4.28
C ASP A 140 -12.97 1.43 -4.47
N LEU A 141 -13.76 0.91 -5.40
CA LEU A 141 -13.82 -0.53 -5.69
C LEU A 141 -12.48 -1.07 -6.22
N GLY A 142 -11.74 -0.29 -7.00
CA GLY A 142 -10.45 -0.70 -7.55
C GLY A 142 -9.45 -0.99 -6.45
N THR A 143 -9.22 -0.01 -5.56
CA THR A 143 -8.29 -0.16 -4.42
C THR A 143 -8.77 -1.22 -3.43
N SER A 144 -10.09 -1.33 -3.17
CA SER A 144 -10.61 -2.34 -2.25
C SER A 144 -10.36 -3.76 -2.75
N LEU A 145 -10.53 -4.04 -4.05
CA LEU A 145 -10.23 -5.34 -4.64
C LEU A 145 -8.72 -5.67 -4.58
N ILE A 146 -7.86 -4.68 -4.82
CA ILE A 146 -6.40 -4.87 -4.67
C ILE A 146 -6.06 -5.23 -3.23
N ILE A 147 -6.63 -4.54 -2.25
CA ILE A 147 -6.44 -4.83 -0.82
C ILE A 147 -6.90 -6.25 -0.48
N LEU A 148 -8.05 -6.66 -0.99
CA LEU A 148 -8.58 -8.01 -0.78
C LEU A 148 -7.64 -9.08 -1.33
N LEU A 149 -7.28 -8.96 -2.61
CA LEU A 149 -6.41 -9.93 -3.28
C LEU A 149 -5.02 -9.97 -2.64
N ALA A 150 -4.40 -8.82 -2.40
CA ALA A 150 -3.08 -8.74 -1.79
C ALA A 150 -3.06 -9.24 -0.35
N GLY A 151 -4.12 -8.96 0.45
CA GLY A 151 -4.22 -9.42 1.83
C GLY A 151 -4.48 -10.92 1.97
N LEU A 152 -5.15 -11.55 0.99
CA LEU A 152 -5.36 -13.00 0.97
C LEU A 152 -4.15 -13.78 0.45
N LEU A 153 -3.27 -13.15 -0.34
CA LEU A 153 -2.11 -13.79 -0.94
C LEU A 153 -1.20 -14.50 0.09
N PRO A 154 -0.84 -13.90 1.24
CA PRO A 154 -0.05 -14.58 2.26
C PRO A 154 -0.71 -15.84 2.80
N CYS A 155 -2.05 -15.84 2.98
CA CYS A 155 -2.79 -17.02 3.43
C CYS A 155 -2.71 -18.15 2.41
N LEU A 156 -2.86 -17.83 1.11
CA LEU A 156 -2.78 -18.82 0.04
C LEU A 156 -1.36 -19.42 -0.09
N LEU A 157 -0.34 -18.57 0.00
CA LEU A 157 1.07 -19.02 -0.06
C LEU A 157 1.44 -19.89 1.13
N TYR A 158 0.88 -19.60 2.31
CA TYR A 158 1.19 -20.35 3.52
C TYR A 158 0.45 -21.69 3.61
N THR A 159 -0.67 -21.85 2.91
CA THR A 159 -1.42 -23.13 2.83
C THR A 159 -0.91 -24.06 1.74
N SER A 160 -0.06 -23.57 0.83
CA SER A 160 0.52 -24.42 -0.22
C SER A 160 1.60 -25.32 0.39
N PRO A 161 1.54 -26.66 0.20
CA PRO A 161 2.57 -27.57 0.70
C PRO A 161 3.92 -27.18 0.10
N SER A 162 4.92 -27.06 0.99
CA SER A 162 6.29 -26.79 0.56
C SER A 162 6.84 -28.00 -0.17
N PRO A 163 7.58 -27.83 -1.27
CA PRO A 163 8.26 -28.96 -1.94
C PRO A 163 9.26 -29.71 -1.06
N ARG A 164 9.55 -29.20 0.16
CA ARG A 164 10.44 -29.85 1.14
C ARG A 164 9.72 -30.82 2.08
N ASP A 165 8.40 -30.90 2.04
CA ASP A 165 7.61 -31.78 2.91
C ASP A 165 7.33 -33.13 2.22
N GLU A 166 7.89 -33.34 1.02
CA GLU A 166 7.75 -34.60 0.22
C GLU A 166 8.95 -35.55 0.31
N ASP A 167 9.98 -35.26 1.17
CA ASP A 167 11.15 -36.13 1.38
C ASP A 167 11.09 -36.90 2.72
#